data_ae826691f9f1a2bd27ffcdda9ea4c6be
#
_entry.id   ae826691f9f1a2bd27ffcdda9ea4c6be
#
_cell.length_a   1.000
_cell.length_b   1.000
_cell.length_c   1.000
_cell.angle_alpha   90.00
_cell.angle_beta   90.00
_cell.angle_gamma   90.00
#
_symmetry.space_group_name_H-M   'P 1'
#
loop_
_entity.id
_entity.type
_entity.pdbx_description
1 polymer ?
#
loop_
_entity_poly.entity_id
_entity_poly.type
_entity_poly.pdbx_seq_one_letter_code
_entity_poly.pdbx_strand_id
1 'polypeptide(L)'
;MLAVALPLLFATCMYGQKNYKLTGKIISATNTPIADAVVSVQDTLNATTKADGEFTFKLRDKSGVISVWAPGYLPVRQLLNGRTEVVIMMISDNQYKHNEQVVLPFRGDNTEISDYTAATNIAKKDFLLGSAKIDRALAGQVAGLQVKRGSGMPGEGSYYNLRGIRSLTGDNAPLIVVNGVPYLPDKNESPIIGGLTRDIFQAYNINDIQNITVLKGAEAAMYGSMGSNGVILIQTDGASSNDMETKVSYYGQYGVTWSDKRIPLLGGKDYLNYLTDAGMTYYSDMDKFYSNFPFLKDPNNPLYLNTYNNQTDWQDLMYNTGYATDHLFRVEGGDEIAKYDLSLGYSKENGLYESTSTERFHTQLNGNILVSKKVDIFATIGLAYLNGHFQEQGMNIKTNPILAAYAQSPVLSPYNKDKDGNILSTYSPYYFGKCTTMDFAISNPLAIVNTLDAHNRQYDLTLRAGVNYT
;
A
#
# COMPACT_ATOMS: atom_id res chain seq x y z
N MET A 1 91.30 13.46 -3.05
CA MET A 1 89.93 14.00 -3.19
C MET A 1 89.03 13.10 -2.41
N LEU A 2 88.43 13.64 -1.37
CA LEU A 2 87.57 12.96 -0.40
C LEU A 2 86.23 12.58 -1.01
N ALA A 3 85.86 11.32 -0.83
CA ALA A 3 84.49 10.83 -1.02
C ALA A 3 83.85 10.70 0.37
N VAL A 4 82.84 11.54 0.67
CA VAL A 4 82.08 11.49 1.88
C VAL A 4 80.88 10.53 1.67
N ALA A 5 80.95 9.38 2.37
CA ALA A 5 79.81 8.46 2.45
C ALA A 5 78.79 8.91 3.48
N LEU A 6 77.62 9.19 3.05
CA LEU A 6 76.46 9.53 3.90
C LEU A 6 75.70 8.24 4.26
N PRO A 7 75.57 7.83 5.52
CA PRO A 7 74.73 6.69 5.88
C PRO A 7 73.28 7.11 5.89
N LEU A 8 72.50 6.53 4.99
CA LEU A 8 71.01 6.60 5.06
C LEU A 8 70.53 5.80 6.28
N LEU A 9 70.12 6.51 7.31
CA LEU A 9 69.31 5.97 8.41
C LEU A 9 67.91 5.64 7.89
N PHE A 10 67.63 4.38 7.60
CA PHE A 10 66.27 3.87 7.49
C PHE A 10 65.66 3.82 8.90
N ALA A 11 64.96 4.87 9.27
CA ALA A 11 64.05 4.82 10.40
C ALA A 11 62.83 3.98 9.99
N THR A 12 62.83 2.69 10.29
CA THR A 12 61.63 1.87 10.25
C THR A 12 60.69 2.34 11.35
N CYS A 13 59.75 3.20 11.00
CA CYS A 13 58.59 3.45 11.84
C CYS A 13 57.85 2.13 12.04
N MET A 14 58.12 1.43 13.13
CA MET A 14 57.24 0.40 13.63
C MET A 14 55.97 1.07 14.12
N TYR A 15 55.00 1.27 13.22
CA TYR A 15 53.62 1.52 13.63
C TYR A 15 53.14 0.28 14.40
N GLY A 16 53.01 0.41 15.70
CA GLY A 16 52.38 -0.59 16.53
C GLY A 16 50.98 -0.89 15.99
N GLN A 17 50.82 -2.05 15.35
CA GLN A 17 49.52 -2.47 14.81
C GLN A 17 48.56 -2.60 15.97
N LYS A 18 47.61 -1.65 16.09
CA LYS A 18 46.50 -1.75 17.03
C LYS A 18 45.61 -2.91 16.60
N ASN A 19 45.56 -3.97 17.37
CA ASN A 19 44.54 -5.00 17.21
C ASN A 19 43.22 -4.53 17.80
N TYR A 20 42.18 -4.64 17.03
CA TYR A 20 40.81 -4.35 17.45
C TYR A 20 40.08 -5.66 17.72
N LYS A 21 39.32 -5.71 18.81
CA LYS A 21 38.45 -6.84 19.11
C LYS A 21 37.07 -6.54 18.49
N LEU A 22 36.64 -7.37 17.54
CA LEU A 22 35.27 -7.38 17.03
C LEU A 22 34.51 -8.45 17.77
N THR A 23 33.42 -8.08 18.40
CA THR A 23 32.47 -9.00 19.03
C THR A 23 31.13 -8.89 18.33
N GLY A 24 30.41 -9.98 18.23
CA GLY A 24 29.08 -9.92 17.64
C GLY A 24 28.21 -11.11 18.03
N LYS A 25 26.94 -10.98 17.73
CA LYS A 25 25.94 -12.01 17.98
C LYS A 25 25.13 -12.26 16.71
N ILE A 26 24.92 -13.51 16.39
CA ILE A 26 24.06 -13.95 15.29
C ILE A 26 22.74 -14.42 15.86
N ILE A 27 21.65 -13.82 15.36
CA ILE A 27 20.29 -14.11 15.81
C ILE A 27 19.39 -14.40 14.61
N SER A 28 18.31 -15.14 14.85
CA SER A 28 17.24 -15.33 13.87
C SER A 28 16.28 -14.13 13.89
N ALA A 29 15.34 -14.07 12.94
CA ALA A 29 14.26 -13.09 12.91
C ALA A 29 13.36 -13.13 14.17
N THR A 30 13.33 -14.26 14.86
CA THR A 30 12.61 -14.44 16.16
C THR A 30 13.47 -14.14 17.38
N ASN A 31 14.63 -13.47 17.17
CA ASN A 31 15.59 -13.11 18.22
C ASN A 31 16.21 -14.32 18.97
N THR A 32 16.14 -15.52 18.38
CA THR A 32 16.82 -16.71 18.92
C THR A 32 18.28 -16.76 18.46
N PRO A 33 19.25 -17.07 19.33
CA PRO A 33 20.66 -17.20 18.94
C PRO A 33 20.85 -18.36 17.97
N ILE A 34 21.74 -18.18 16.97
CA ILE A 34 22.10 -19.21 16.01
C ILE A 34 23.49 -19.73 16.34
N ALA A 35 23.54 -21.00 16.73
CA ALA A 35 24.78 -21.72 16.96
C ALA A 35 25.38 -22.24 15.66
N ASP A 36 26.67 -22.52 15.65
CA ASP A 36 27.44 -23.12 14.54
C ASP A 36 27.36 -22.34 13.22
N ALA A 37 26.97 -21.05 13.25
CA ALA A 37 27.06 -20.18 12.11
C ALA A 37 28.52 -19.85 11.78
N VAL A 38 28.92 -20.03 10.53
CA VAL A 38 30.24 -19.67 10.06
C VAL A 38 30.28 -18.19 9.76
N VAL A 39 31.11 -17.46 10.49
CA VAL A 39 31.33 -16.04 10.34
C VAL A 39 32.70 -15.82 9.72
N SER A 40 32.79 -15.13 8.60
CA SER A 40 34.04 -14.75 7.98
C SER A 40 34.18 -13.22 7.91
N VAL A 41 35.39 -12.74 8.12
CA VAL A 41 35.72 -11.32 7.99
C VAL A 41 36.81 -11.16 6.95
N GLN A 42 36.61 -10.30 5.96
CA GLN A 42 37.51 -10.06 4.84
C GLN A 42 37.89 -11.35 4.06
N ASP A 43 36.95 -12.31 4.03
CA ASP A 43 37.10 -13.62 3.37
C ASP A 43 38.36 -14.44 3.79
N THR A 44 39.01 -14.04 4.89
CA THR A 44 40.27 -14.67 5.36
C THR A 44 40.22 -15.18 6.79
N LEU A 45 39.41 -14.55 7.65
CA LEU A 45 39.27 -14.93 9.05
C LEU A 45 37.92 -15.62 9.26
N ASN A 46 37.93 -16.86 9.70
CA ASN A 46 36.73 -17.64 9.96
C ASN A 46 36.60 -17.99 11.43
N ALA A 47 35.38 -17.91 11.96
CA ALA A 47 35.01 -18.42 13.28
C ALA A 47 33.60 -18.99 13.21
N THR A 48 33.25 -19.89 14.13
CA THR A 48 31.92 -20.41 14.30
C THR A 48 31.31 -19.79 15.56
N THR A 49 29.99 -19.52 15.51
CA THR A 49 29.26 -19.03 16.68
C THR A 49 29.08 -20.10 17.74
N LYS A 50 29.09 -19.70 18.98
CA LYS A 50 28.80 -20.58 20.13
C LYS A 50 27.30 -20.82 20.26
N ALA A 51 26.88 -21.60 21.26
CA ALA A 51 25.48 -21.90 21.54
C ALA A 51 24.62 -20.65 21.84
N ASP A 52 25.23 -19.57 22.31
CA ASP A 52 24.64 -18.27 22.57
C ASP A 52 24.58 -17.34 21.34
N GLY A 53 25.08 -17.84 20.18
CA GLY A 53 25.20 -17.11 18.92
C GLY A 53 26.35 -16.11 18.88
N GLU A 54 27.22 -16.07 19.90
CA GLU A 54 28.32 -15.10 19.97
C GLU A 54 29.55 -15.54 19.22
N PHE A 55 30.28 -14.56 18.66
CA PHE A 55 31.57 -14.73 18.03
C PHE A 55 32.54 -13.59 18.38
N THR A 56 33.84 -13.83 18.21
CA THR A 56 34.85 -12.82 18.47
C THR A 56 36.02 -12.96 17.47
N PHE A 57 36.43 -11.82 16.87
CA PHE A 57 37.63 -11.72 16.05
C PHE A 57 38.63 -10.70 16.60
N LYS A 58 39.87 -10.89 16.27
CA LYS A 58 40.94 -9.88 16.41
C LYS A 58 41.24 -9.33 15.02
N LEU A 59 40.90 -8.08 14.76
CA LEU A 59 41.06 -7.42 13.48
C LEU A 59 42.22 -6.45 13.52
N ARG A 60 42.90 -6.30 12.40
CA ARG A 60 43.96 -5.28 12.20
C ARG A 60 43.41 -3.96 11.71
N ASP A 61 42.21 -4.00 11.09
CA ASP A 61 41.51 -2.85 10.57
C ASP A 61 40.04 -2.96 10.93
N LYS A 62 39.37 -1.82 11.14
CA LYS A 62 37.91 -1.73 11.42
C LYS A 62 37.09 -1.67 10.14
N SER A 63 37.70 -1.52 8.98
CA SER A 63 37.06 -1.59 7.69
C SER A 63 37.03 -3.04 7.21
N GLY A 64 35.98 -3.42 6.54
CA GLY A 64 35.84 -4.74 5.94
C GLY A 64 34.42 -5.22 5.85
N VAL A 65 34.23 -6.34 5.19
CA VAL A 65 32.96 -7.04 5.04
C VAL A 65 32.96 -8.23 5.98
N ILE A 66 31.91 -8.36 6.76
CA ILE A 66 31.58 -9.55 7.50
C ILE A 66 30.54 -10.35 6.69
N SER A 67 30.84 -11.63 6.49
CA SER A 67 29.94 -12.58 5.82
C SER A 67 29.55 -13.66 6.81
N VAL A 68 28.29 -14.01 6.87
CA VAL A 68 27.75 -15.04 7.76
C VAL A 68 27.00 -16.06 6.96
N TRP A 69 27.27 -17.31 7.23
CA TRP A 69 26.57 -18.46 6.67
C TRP A 69 26.18 -19.44 7.77
N ALA A 70 24.95 -19.95 7.73
CA ALA A 70 24.48 -21.01 8.62
C ALA A 70 23.54 -21.95 7.85
N PRO A 71 23.53 -23.26 8.15
CA PRO A 71 22.60 -24.19 7.52
C PRO A 71 21.15 -23.78 7.80
N GLY A 72 20.30 -23.72 6.75
CA GLY A 72 18.91 -23.32 6.86
C GLY A 72 18.65 -21.82 6.97
N TYR A 73 19.67 -20.98 6.73
CA TYR A 73 19.57 -19.53 6.72
C TYR A 73 20.18 -18.93 5.45
N LEU A 74 19.64 -17.81 5.00
CA LEU A 74 20.22 -17.05 3.89
C LEU A 74 21.54 -16.42 4.31
N PRO A 75 22.59 -16.47 3.46
CA PRO A 75 23.85 -15.84 3.76
C PRO A 75 23.70 -14.31 3.85
N VAL A 76 24.33 -13.71 4.83
CA VAL A 76 24.34 -12.26 5.06
C VAL A 76 25.73 -11.70 4.83
N ARG A 77 25.82 -10.58 4.09
CA ARG A 77 27.07 -9.79 3.94
C ARG A 77 26.80 -8.36 4.39
N GLN A 78 27.64 -7.84 5.28
CA GLN A 78 27.48 -6.50 5.85
C GLN A 78 28.83 -5.80 5.99
N LEU A 79 28.88 -4.49 5.71
CA LEU A 79 30.03 -3.66 5.95
C LEU A 79 30.18 -3.36 7.45
N LEU A 80 31.39 -3.50 8.00
CA LEU A 80 31.68 -3.20 9.40
C LEU A 80 31.61 -1.71 9.71
N ASN A 81 32.03 -0.84 8.79
CA ASN A 81 31.94 0.63 8.93
C ASN A 81 32.52 1.15 10.26
N GLY A 82 33.65 0.59 10.70
CA GLY A 82 34.31 1.00 11.94
C GLY A 82 33.72 0.45 13.23
N ARG A 83 32.63 -0.35 13.16
CA ARG A 83 31.98 -0.96 14.32
C ARG A 83 32.85 -2.08 14.89
N THR A 84 32.88 -2.18 16.22
CA THR A 84 33.57 -3.24 16.97
C THR A 84 32.60 -4.17 17.67
N GLU A 85 31.32 -3.86 17.64
CA GLU A 85 30.24 -4.68 18.10
C GLU A 85 29.13 -4.72 17.05
N VAL A 86 28.65 -5.91 16.69
CA VAL A 86 27.64 -6.11 15.65
C VAL A 86 26.63 -7.17 16.07
N VAL A 87 25.38 -6.91 15.78
CA VAL A 87 24.31 -7.92 15.84
C VAL A 87 23.83 -8.15 14.43
N ILE A 88 23.90 -9.40 13.97
CA ILE A 88 23.52 -9.78 12.62
C ILE A 88 22.30 -10.68 12.71
N MET A 89 21.21 -10.23 12.09
CA MET A 89 19.99 -11.01 11.96
C MET A 89 20.07 -11.83 10.68
N MET A 90 19.85 -13.13 10.79
CA MET A 90 19.74 -14.04 9.65
C MET A 90 18.28 -14.44 9.45
N ILE A 91 17.89 -14.51 8.20
CA ILE A 91 16.55 -14.93 7.77
C ILE A 91 16.64 -16.41 7.43
N SER A 92 15.74 -17.22 7.97
CA SER A 92 15.70 -18.66 7.67
C SER A 92 15.45 -18.89 6.18
N ASP A 93 16.25 -19.78 5.58
CA ASP A 93 16.06 -20.23 4.19
C ASP A 93 14.71 -20.95 4.02
N ASN A 94 14.18 -21.54 5.08
CA ASN A 94 12.84 -22.13 5.12
C ASN A 94 11.71 -21.08 4.98
N GLN A 95 11.97 -19.79 5.21
CA GLN A 95 11.02 -18.74 4.90
C GLN A 95 10.82 -18.55 3.37
N TYR A 96 11.77 -19.02 2.58
CA TYR A 96 11.66 -19.04 1.11
C TYR A 96 11.32 -20.43 0.55
N LYS A 97 11.43 -21.48 1.35
CA LYS A 97 10.88 -22.79 1.00
C LYS A 97 9.41 -22.79 1.37
N HIS A 98 8.59 -22.78 0.34
CA HIS A 98 7.13 -22.76 0.41
C HIS A 98 6.57 -24.08 0.99
N ASN A 99 7.00 -24.48 2.17
CA ASN A 99 6.49 -25.63 2.91
C ASN A 99 5.30 -25.24 3.80
N GLU A 100 4.51 -24.25 3.40
CA GLU A 100 3.33 -23.89 4.15
C GLU A 100 2.13 -24.67 3.60
N GLN A 101 1.43 -25.28 4.52
CA GLN A 101 0.23 -26.07 4.28
C GLN A 101 -0.83 -25.17 3.64
N VAL A 102 -1.19 -25.43 2.40
CA VAL A 102 -2.32 -24.79 1.74
C VAL A 102 -3.52 -25.69 1.91
N VAL A 103 -4.55 -25.20 2.57
CA VAL A 103 -5.85 -25.86 2.59
C VAL A 103 -6.46 -25.72 1.20
N LEU A 104 -6.35 -26.76 0.40
CA LEU A 104 -7.01 -26.82 -0.87
C LEU A 104 -8.48 -27.19 -0.66
N PRO A 105 -9.43 -26.51 -1.33
CA PRO A 105 -10.82 -26.90 -1.28
C PRO A 105 -10.95 -28.33 -1.82
N PHE A 106 -11.77 -29.14 -1.20
CA PHE A 106 -12.04 -30.55 -1.56
C PHE A 106 -10.97 -31.58 -1.16
N ARG A 107 -9.85 -31.18 -0.56
CA ARG A 107 -8.97 -32.11 0.15
C ARG A 107 -8.94 -31.71 1.62
N GLY A 108 -9.41 -32.60 2.48
CA GLY A 108 -9.41 -32.42 3.94
C GLY A 108 -8.03 -32.44 4.58
N ASP A 109 -6.98 -32.64 3.81
CA ASP A 109 -5.62 -32.70 4.28
C ASP A 109 -4.88 -31.41 3.94
N ASN A 110 -4.13 -30.91 4.90
CA ASN A 110 -3.15 -29.87 4.69
C ASN A 110 -2.11 -30.38 3.68
N THR A 111 -2.23 -29.98 2.43
CA THR A 111 -1.30 -30.41 1.39
C THR A 111 -0.10 -29.45 1.43
N GLU A 112 1.08 -29.96 1.69
CA GLU A 112 2.30 -29.22 1.50
C GLU A 112 2.38 -28.79 0.03
N ILE A 113 2.61 -27.50 -0.19
CA ILE A 113 2.91 -27.01 -1.54
C ILE A 113 4.29 -27.56 -1.86
N SER A 114 4.37 -28.47 -2.82
CA SER A 114 5.65 -29.02 -3.22
C SER A 114 6.51 -27.90 -3.84
N ASP A 115 7.84 -28.02 -3.73
CA ASP A 115 8.81 -27.09 -4.32
C ASP A 115 8.66 -26.94 -5.85
N TYR A 116 7.86 -27.78 -6.47
CA TYR A 116 7.57 -27.78 -7.90
C TYR A 116 6.30 -27.00 -8.29
N THR A 117 5.57 -26.44 -7.32
CA THR A 117 4.38 -25.67 -7.62
C THR A 117 4.72 -24.18 -7.79
N ALA A 118 3.96 -23.49 -8.65
CA ALA A 118 4.13 -22.07 -8.87
C ALA A 118 3.35 -21.19 -7.83
N ALA A 119 2.94 -21.79 -6.72
CA ALA A 119 2.24 -21.07 -5.66
C ALA A 119 3.20 -20.16 -4.86
N THR A 120 2.68 -19.09 -4.31
CA THR A 120 3.40 -18.21 -3.37
C THR A 120 2.52 -17.99 -2.17
N ASN A 121 3.05 -18.25 -0.98
CA ASN A 121 2.38 -17.96 0.28
C ASN A 121 3.01 -16.76 0.98
N ILE A 122 2.19 -15.91 1.58
CA ILE A 122 2.58 -14.75 2.38
C ILE A 122 1.94 -14.95 3.74
N ALA A 123 2.74 -15.21 4.75
CA ALA A 123 2.26 -15.34 6.12
C ALA A 123 2.02 -13.95 6.76
N LYS A 124 1.17 -13.92 7.78
CA LYS A 124 0.83 -12.68 8.53
C LYS A 124 2.07 -11.87 8.97
N LYS A 125 3.12 -12.55 9.41
CA LYS A 125 4.40 -11.93 9.82
C LYS A 125 5.15 -11.20 8.70
N ASP A 126 4.86 -11.57 7.43
CA ASP A 126 5.53 -11.04 6.24
C ASP A 126 4.75 -9.88 5.62
N PHE A 127 3.56 -9.56 6.16
CA PHE A 127 2.82 -8.39 5.74
C PHE A 127 3.62 -7.12 6.03
N LEU A 128 3.63 -6.20 5.07
CA LEU A 128 4.33 -4.94 5.24
C LEU A 128 3.79 -4.19 6.46
N LEU A 129 4.66 -3.92 7.42
CA LEU A 129 4.34 -3.14 8.61
C LEU A 129 3.80 -1.76 8.20
N GLY A 130 2.67 -1.38 8.79
CA GLY A 130 2.00 -0.12 8.49
C GLY A 130 1.06 -0.15 7.28
N SER A 131 0.88 -1.31 6.63
CA SER A 131 -0.15 -1.47 5.62
C SER A 131 -1.49 -1.79 6.29
N ALA A 132 -2.43 -0.86 6.25
CA ALA A 132 -3.80 -1.10 6.74
C ALA A 132 -4.68 -1.83 5.71
N LYS A 133 -4.17 -2.06 4.49
CA LYS A 133 -4.94 -2.62 3.37
C LYS A 133 -4.23 -3.83 2.76
N ILE A 134 -5.02 -4.83 2.39
CA ILE A 134 -4.55 -6.09 1.83
C ILE A 134 -3.88 -5.88 0.46
N ASP A 135 -4.38 -4.97 -0.36
CA ASP A 135 -3.81 -4.64 -1.66
C ASP A 135 -2.37 -4.12 -1.56
N ARG A 136 -2.11 -3.26 -0.56
CA ARG A 136 -0.75 -2.77 -0.28
C ARG A 136 0.16 -3.88 0.24
N ALA A 137 -0.38 -4.80 1.05
CA ALA A 137 0.38 -5.93 1.55
C ALA A 137 0.78 -6.90 0.42
N LEU A 138 -0.05 -7.03 -0.62
CA LEU A 138 0.22 -7.90 -1.78
C LEU A 138 1.15 -7.24 -2.81
N ALA A 139 1.20 -5.91 -2.86
CA ALA A 139 1.96 -5.18 -3.87
C ALA A 139 3.46 -5.46 -3.76
N GLY A 140 4.06 -6.04 -4.82
CA GLY A 140 5.47 -6.37 -4.87
C GLY A 140 5.90 -7.65 -4.12
N GLN A 141 5.00 -8.32 -3.40
CA GLN A 141 5.32 -9.52 -2.62
C GLN A 141 5.25 -10.82 -3.46
N VAL A 142 4.44 -10.82 -4.49
CA VAL A 142 4.19 -12.03 -5.30
C VAL A 142 4.72 -11.84 -6.71
N ALA A 143 5.69 -12.67 -7.10
CA ALA A 143 6.23 -12.66 -8.46
C ALA A 143 5.12 -12.94 -9.49
N GLY A 144 4.98 -12.03 -10.47
CA GLY A 144 3.97 -12.10 -11.52
C GLY A 144 2.59 -11.56 -11.15
N LEU A 145 2.33 -11.16 -9.91
CA LEU A 145 1.12 -10.44 -9.51
C LEU A 145 1.35 -8.94 -9.64
N GLN A 146 0.57 -8.29 -10.45
CA GLN A 146 0.50 -6.83 -10.55
C GLN A 146 -0.70 -6.35 -9.74
N VAL A 147 -0.44 -5.44 -8.82
CA VAL A 147 -1.46 -4.73 -8.05
C VAL A 147 -1.39 -3.27 -8.47
N LYS A 148 -2.44 -2.77 -9.12
CA LYS A 148 -2.49 -1.39 -9.63
C LYS A 148 -3.63 -0.65 -8.96
N ARG A 149 -3.31 0.40 -8.24
CA ARG A 149 -4.30 1.33 -7.69
C ARG A 149 -4.56 2.45 -8.68
N GLY A 150 -5.82 2.82 -8.85
CA GLY A 150 -6.25 3.92 -9.69
C GLY A 150 -5.94 5.27 -9.04
N SER A 151 -6.19 5.39 -7.74
CA SER A 151 -5.92 6.60 -6.96
C SER A 151 -5.54 6.29 -5.50
N GLY A 152 -5.34 7.34 -4.71
CA GLY A 152 -5.15 7.27 -3.27
C GLY A 152 -6.43 7.46 -2.45
N MET A 153 -7.58 7.54 -3.08
CA MET A 153 -8.85 7.81 -2.40
C MET A 153 -9.20 6.68 -1.41
N PRO A 154 -9.68 7.01 -0.22
CA PRO A 154 -10.20 6.01 0.72
C PRO A 154 -11.27 5.14 0.07
N GLY A 155 -11.24 3.83 0.33
CA GLY A 155 -12.21 2.88 -0.20
C GLY A 155 -12.03 2.48 -1.66
N GLU A 156 -11.10 3.10 -2.38
CA GLU A 156 -10.74 2.62 -3.70
C GLU A 156 -9.92 1.35 -3.63
N GLY A 157 -10.27 0.39 -4.47
CA GLY A 157 -9.62 -0.88 -4.63
C GLY A 157 -8.50 -0.86 -5.65
N SER A 158 -7.91 -2.02 -5.83
CA SER A 158 -6.83 -2.25 -6.79
C SER A 158 -7.27 -3.18 -7.91
N TYR A 159 -6.70 -2.99 -9.08
CA TYR A 159 -6.77 -3.96 -10.18
C TYR A 159 -5.67 -5.00 -9.97
N TYR A 160 -6.08 -6.27 -9.99
CA TYR A 160 -5.19 -7.41 -9.85
C TYR A 160 -5.02 -8.08 -11.21
N ASN A 161 -3.78 -8.31 -11.59
CA ASN A 161 -3.47 -9.06 -12.80
C ASN A 161 -2.33 -10.03 -12.52
N LEU A 162 -2.53 -11.30 -12.85
CA LEU A 162 -1.55 -12.34 -12.60
C LEU A 162 -0.97 -12.86 -13.91
N ARG A 163 0.35 -12.68 -14.09
CA ARG A 163 1.09 -13.08 -15.31
C ARG A 163 0.60 -12.41 -16.61
N GLY A 164 0.11 -11.16 -16.51
CA GLY A 164 -0.28 -10.34 -17.65
C GLY A 164 -1.72 -10.51 -18.12
N ILE A 165 -2.10 -9.72 -19.11
CA ILE A 165 -3.44 -9.71 -19.71
C ILE A 165 -3.61 -10.95 -20.59
N ARG A 166 -4.64 -11.73 -20.38
CA ARG A 166 -4.93 -12.97 -21.12
C ARG A 166 -6.13 -12.84 -22.05
N SER A 167 -7.03 -11.91 -21.76
CA SER A 167 -8.22 -11.66 -22.56
C SER A 167 -8.39 -10.18 -22.83
N LEU A 168 -8.74 -9.82 -24.06
CA LEU A 168 -9.07 -8.45 -24.44
C LEU A 168 -10.51 -8.06 -24.11
N THR A 169 -11.39 -9.06 -23.99
CA THR A 169 -12.84 -8.84 -23.79
C THR A 169 -13.37 -9.44 -22.48
N GLY A 170 -12.63 -10.36 -21.87
CA GLY A 170 -12.98 -11.01 -20.62
C GLY A 170 -12.28 -10.37 -19.41
N ASP A 171 -12.71 -10.80 -18.23
CA ASP A 171 -12.05 -10.44 -16.98
C ASP A 171 -10.64 -11.06 -16.91
N ASN A 172 -9.68 -10.29 -16.46
CA ASN A 172 -8.30 -10.71 -16.26
C ASN A 172 -7.90 -10.82 -14.77
N ALA A 173 -8.83 -10.52 -13.87
CA ALA A 173 -8.58 -10.61 -12.43
C ALA A 173 -8.49 -12.08 -11.98
N PRO A 174 -7.59 -12.42 -11.05
CA PRO A 174 -7.57 -13.71 -10.42
C PRO A 174 -8.81 -13.93 -9.56
N LEU A 175 -9.24 -15.17 -9.42
CA LEU A 175 -10.32 -15.54 -8.50
C LEU A 175 -9.86 -15.32 -7.06
N ILE A 176 -10.73 -14.72 -6.25
CA ILE A 176 -10.50 -14.58 -4.82
C ILE A 176 -11.31 -15.63 -4.09
N VAL A 177 -10.65 -16.30 -3.15
CA VAL A 177 -11.27 -17.34 -2.32
C VAL A 177 -10.94 -17.01 -0.87
N VAL A 178 -11.96 -16.82 -0.05
CA VAL A 178 -11.80 -16.53 1.38
C VAL A 178 -12.27 -17.74 2.18
N ASN A 179 -11.39 -18.29 2.98
CA ASN A 179 -11.66 -19.49 3.80
C ASN A 179 -12.29 -20.66 3.01
N GLY A 180 -11.83 -20.84 1.77
CA GLY A 180 -12.32 -21.90 0.87
C GLY A 180 -13.62 -21.56 0.12
N VAL A 181 -14.22 -20.37 0.35
CA VAL A 181 -15.41 -19.91 -0.37
C VAL A 181 -15.02 -18.95 -1.48
N PRO A 182 -15.34 -19.21 -2.76
CA PRO A 182 -15.12 -18.27 -3.84
C PRO A 182 -15.87 -16.95 -3.59
N TYR A 183 -15.17 -15.85 -3.61
CA TYR A 183 -15.76 -14.52 -3.56
C TYR A 183 -15.98 -14.03 -4.99
N LEU A 184 -17.24 -13.91 -5.35
CA LEU A 184 -17.67 -13.46 -6.69
C LEU A 184 -18.26 -12.05 -6.53
N PRO A 185 -17.48 -10.98 -6.76
CA PRO A 185 -18.03 -9.65 -6.74
C PRO A 185 -19.09 -9.51 -7.83
N ASP A 186 -20.18 -8.82 -7.54
CA ASP A 186 -21.20 -8.55 -8.55
C ASP A 186 -20.59 -7.67 -9.65
N LYS A 187 -20.46 -8.24 -10.84
CA LYS A 187 -19.91 -7.54 -12.02
C LYS A 187 -20.84 -6.43 -12.52
N ASN A 188 -22.09 -6.44 -12.08
CA ASN A 188 -23.08 -5.42 -12.44
C ASN A 188 -23.04 -4.19 -11.52
N GLU A 189 -22.27 -4.23 -10.45
CA GLU A 189 -21.96 -3.04 -9.66
C GLU A 189 -21.00 -2.14 -10.42
N SER A 190 -21.49 -1.53 -11.49
CA SER A 190 -20.79 -0.41 -12.09
C SER A 190 -20.80 0.73 -11.09
N PRO A 191 -19.66 1.31 -10.73
CA PRO A 191 -19.65 2.45 -9.84
C PRO A 191 -20.48 3.57 -10.48
N ILE A 192 -21.39 4.14 -9.72
CA ILE A 192 -22.20 5.30 -10.15
C ILE A 192 -21.29 6.47 -10.50
N ILE A 193 -20.08 6.47 -9.95
CA ILE A 193 -19.06 7.50 -10.12
C ILE A 193 -17.94 6.91 -11.00
N GLY A 194 -17.54 7.66 -12.04
CA GLY A 194 -16.53 7.23 -12.99
C GLY A 194 -15.15 7.04 -12.36
N GLY A 195 -14.42 6.05 -12.85
CA GLY A 195 -13.03 5.78 -12.47
C GLY A 195 -12.83 5.12 -11.10
N LEU A 196 -13.89 4.80 -10.37
CA LEU A 196 -13.80 4.12 -9.08
C LEU A 196 -13.76 2.60 -9.27
N THR A 197 -12.79 1.95 -8.64
CA THR A 197 -12.70 0.50 -8.53
C THR A 197 -13.10 0.07 -7.12
N ARG A 198 -14.03 -0.89 -7.01
CA ARG A 198 -14.42 -1.40 -5.70
C ARG A 198 -13.27 -2.15 -5.04
N ASP A 199 -13.04 -1.88 -3.76
CA ASP A 199 -12.12 -2.67 -2.95
C ASP A 199 -12.81 -3.95 -2.48
N ILE A 200 -12.46 -5.06 -3.13
CA ILE A 200 -13.00 -6.38 -2.83
C ILE A 200 -12.58 -6.92 -1.46
N PHE A 201 -11.53 -6.38 -0.89
CA PHE A 201 -11.03 -6.78 0.44
C PHE A 201 -11.52 -5.85 1.55
N GLN A 202 -12.32 -4.85 1.22
CA GLN A 202 -12.73 -3.83 2.18
C GLN A 202 -13.52 -4.39 3.37
N ALA A 203 -14.17 -5.54 3.21
CA ALA A 203 -14.89 -6.22 4.30
C ALA A 203 -13.96 -6.86 5.35
N TYR A 204 -12.68 -7.08 5.04
CA TYR A 204 -11.75 -7.81 5.88
C TYR A 204 -10.70 -6.88 6.50
N ASN A 205 -10.33 -7.14 7.76
CA ASN A 205 -9.18 -6.49 8.36
C ASN A 205 -7.91 -7.30 8.07
N ILE A 206 -6.83 -6.62 7.70
CA ILE A 206 -5.55 -7.27 7.44
C ILE A 206 -5.01 -8.03 8.67
N ASN A 207 -5.32 -7.54 9.88
CA ASN A 207 -4.91 -8.17 11.13
C ASN A 207 -5.68 -9.46 11.45
N ASP A 208 -6.83 -9.71 10.79
CA ASP A 208 -7.57 -10.97 10.87
C ASP A 208 -7.10 -12.01 9.84
N ILE A 209 -6.16 -11.65 8.95
CA ILE A 209 -5.66 -12.56 7.94
C ILE A 209 -4.45 -13.32 8.48
N GLN A 210 -4.52 -14.64 8.41
CA GLN A 210 -3.44 -15.54 8.79
C GLN A 210 -2.40 -15.68 7.69
N ASN A 211 -2.86 -15.94 6.47
CA ASN A 211 -2.01 -16.04 5.30
C ASN A 211 -2.77 -15.73 4.01
N ILE A 212 -2.01 -15.42 2.96
CA ILE A 212 -2.51 -15.23 1.60
C ILE A 212 -1.67 -16.10 0.68
N THR A 213 -2.31 -17.03 -0.02
CA THR A 213 -1.64 -17.90 -0.99
C THR A 213 -2.09 -17.56 -2.39
N VAL A 214 -1.15 -17.38 -3.32
CA VAL A 214 -1.43 -17.08 -4.72
C VAL A 214 -1.07 -18.29 -5.58
N LEU A 215 -2.08 -18.93 -6.17
CA LEU A 215 -1.95 -20.07 -7.08
C LEU A 215 -1.81 -19.55 -8.51
N LYS A 216 -0.66 -19.82 -9.12
CA LYS A 216 -0.27 -19.26 -10.42
C LYS A 216 -0.26 -20.25 -11.57
N GLY A 217 -0.28 -21.53 -11.28
CA GLY A 217 -0.06 -22.62 -12.21
C GLY A 217 -1.21 -23.61 -12.27
N ALA A 218 -0.85 -24.88 -12.39
CA ALA A 218 -1.79 -25.98 -12.47
C ALA A 218 -2.70 -26.11 -11.25
N GLU A 219 -2.25 -25.67 -10.09
CA GLU A 219 -2.99 -25.68 -8.83
C GLU A 219 -4.27 -24.83 -8.91
N ALA A 220 -4.25 -23.74 -9.68
CA ALA A 220 -5.42 -22.91 -9.93
C ALA A 220 -6.53 -23.66 -10.70
N ALA A 221 -6.19 -24.71 -11.47
CA ALA A 221 -7.14 -25.48 -12.21
C ALA A 221 -8.14 -26.26 -11.32
N MET A 222 -7.84 -26.44 -10.04
CA MET A 222 -8.76 -27.03 -9.08
C MET A 222 -10.05 -26.21 -8.91
N TYR A 223 -10.00 -24.92 -9.24
CA TYR A 223 -11.14 -24.01 -9.23
C TYR A 223 -11.86 -23.96 -10.59
N GLY A 224 -11.53 -24.88 -11.49
CA GLY A 224 -12.12 -24.96 -12.82
C GLY A 224 -11.88 -23.70 -13.66
N SER A 225 -12.85 -23.32 -14.46
CA SER A 225 -12.77 -22.16 -15.35
C SER A 225 -12.62 -20.83 -14.58
N MET A 226 -13.12 -20.74 -13.37
CA MET A 226 -12.98 -19.54 -12.52
C MET A 226 -11.52 -19.29 -12.12
N GLY A 227 -10.70 -20.35 -12.00
CA GLY A 227 -9.28 -20.23 -11.69
C GLY A 227 -8.39 -19.97 -12.90
N SER A 228 -8.92 -19.73 -14.09
CA SER A 228 -8.15 -19.57 -15.33
C SER A 228 -7.12 -18.42 -15.28
N ASN A 229 -7.41 -17.35 -14.55
CA ASN A 229 -6.51 -16.21 -14.35
C ASN A 229 -5.64 -16.35 -13.10
N GLY A 230 -5.65 -17.53 -12.44
CA GLY A 230 -5.04 -17.77 -11.15
C GLY A 230 -6.00 -17.54 -9.99
N VAL A 231 -5.56 -17.87 -8.78
CA VAL A 231 -6.40 -17.79 -7.57
C VAL A 231 -5.63 -17.16 -6.44
N ILE A 232 -6.26 -16.24 -5.72
CA ILE A 232 -5.77 -15.66 -4.48
C ILE A 232 -6.60 -16.29 -3.34
N LEU A 233 -5.96 -17.13 -2.56
CA LEU A 233 -6.54 -17.75 -1.37
C LEU A 233 -6.25 -16.87 -0.16
N ILE A 234 -7.27 -16.46 0.56
CA ILE A 234 -7.16 -15.74 1.81
C ILE A 234 -7.66 -16.62 2.92
N GLN A 235 -6.80 -16.86 3.88
CA GLN A 235 -7.15 -17.57 5.10
C GLN A 235 -7.17 -16.57 6.26
N THR A 236 -8.31 -16.41 6.88
CA THR A 236 -8.44 -15.59 8.09
C THR A 236 -8.05 -16.40 9.32
N ASP A 237 -7.70 -15.70 10.38
CA ASP A 237 -7.50 -16.31 11.69
C ASP A 237 -8.76 -17.10 12.07
N GLY A 238 -8.57 -18.27 12.60
CA GLY A 238 -9.63 -19.17 13.03
C GLY A 238 -9.49 -19.53 14.50
N ALA A 239 -10.47 -20.22 15.03
CA ALA A 239 -10.44 -20.78 16.37
C ALA A 239 -9.38 -21.90 16.46
N SER A 240 -8.10 -21.54 16.52
CA SER A 240 -6.96 -22.46 16.48
C SER A 240 -6.20 -22.57 17.80
N SER A 241 -6.46 -21.69 18.76
CA SER A 241 -5.76 -21.70 20.05
C SER A 241 -6.05 -22.98 20.81
N ASN A 242 -4.98 -23.68 21.22
CA ASN A 242 -5.05 -24.83 22.14
C ASN A 242 -4.77 -24.42 23.57
N ASP A 243 -4.58 -23.12 23.82
CA ASP A 243 -4.32 -22.61 25.16
C ASP A 243 -5.63 -22.55 25.93
N MET A 244 -5.68 -23.21 27.07
CA MET A 244 -6.84 -23.17 27.98
C MET A 244 -7.12 -21.76 28.51
N GLU A 245 -6.14 -20.86 28.38
CA GLU A 245 -6.27 -19.49 28.83
C GLU A 245 -6.90 -18.61 27.71
N THR A 246 -7.89 -17.81 28.09
CA THR A 246 -8.46 -16.81 27.19
C THR A 246 -7.44 -15.70 26.97
N LYS A 247 -7.08 -15.46 25.71
CA LYS A 247 -6.16 -14.43 25.29
C LYS A 247 -6.93 -13.25 24.70
N VAL A 248 -6.63 -12.07 25.21
CA VAL A 248 -7.22 -10.82 24.73
C VAL A 248 -6.13 -9.99 24.06
N SER A 249 -6.39 -9.57 22.84
CA SER A 249 -5.45 -8.79 22.04
C SER A 249 -6.12 -7.52 21.54
N TYR A 250 -5.37 -6.42 21.49
CA TYR A 250 -5.80 -5.17 20.89
C TYR A 250 -4.72 -4.67 19.92
N TYR A 251 -5.14 -4.32 18.72
CA TYR A 251 -4.32 -3.69 17.71
C TYR A 251 -4.88 -2.30 17.42
N GLY A 252 -4.04 -1.29 17.52
CA GLY A 252 -4.41 0.08 17.21
C GLY A 252 -3.38 0.72 16.29
N GLN A 253 -3.85 1.39 15.23
CA GLN A 253 -3.01 2.13 14.31
C GLN A 253 -3.62 3.50 14.04
N TYR A 254 -2.75 4.52 13.98
CA TYR A 254 -3.10 5.86 13.56
C TYR A 254 -2.13 6.32 12.48
N GLY A 255 -2.65 6.87 11.40
CA GLY A 255 -1.87 7.38 10.28
C GLY A 255 -2.32 8.77 9.88
N VAL A 256 -1.35 9.57 9.45
CA VAL A 256 -1.59 10.90 8.87
C VAL A 256 -1.05 10.90 7.45
N THR A 257 -1.81 11.44 6.51
CA THR A 257 -1.44 11.52 5.10
C THR A 257 -1.53 12.96 4.63
N TRP A 258 -0.50 13.41 3.95
CA TRP A 258 -0.47 14.74 3.34
C TRP A 258 0.14 14.66 1.93
N SER A 259 -0.13 15.67 1.11
CA SER A 259 0.52 15.81 -0.20
C SER A 259 1.74 16.70 -0.05
N ASP A 260 2.95 16.15 -0.23
CA ASP A 260 4.23 16.88 -0.17
C ASP A 260 4.65 17.42 -1.54
N LYS A 261 4.13 16.84 -2.62
CA LYS A 261 4.44 17.24 -3.99
C LYS A 261 3.18 17.62 -4.74
N ARG A 262 3.20 18.82 -5.29
CA ARG A 262 2.19 19.34 -6.19
C ARG A 262 2.76 19.45 -7.60
N ILE A 263 1.90 19.40 -8.59
CA ILE A 263 2.31 19.65 -9.98
C ILE A 263 2.62 21.13 -10.08
N PRO A 264 3.83 21.51 -10.54
CA PRO A 264 4.15 22.93 -10.74
C PRO A 264 3.32 23.48 -11.90
N LEU A 265 2.43 24.42 -11.59
CA LEU A 265 1.57 25.11 -12.54
C LEU A 265 1.92 26.62 -12.54
N LEU A 266 1.54 27.30 -13.61
CA LEU A 266 1.73 28.75 -13.70
C LEU A 266 0.81 29.47 -12.70
N GLY A 267 1.35 30.47 -12.02
CA GLY A 267 0.56 31.42 -11.24
C GLY A 267 -0.23 32.36 -12.16
N GLY A 268 -1.19 33.09 -11.62
CA GLY A 268 -2.09 33.93 -12.40
C GLY A 268 -1.37 34.94 -13.32
N LYS A 269 -0.35 35.61 -12.82
CA LYS A 269 0.43 36.59 -13.59
C LYS A 269 1.19 35.95 -14.77
N ASP A 270 1.87 34.84 -14.49
CA ASP A 270 2.64 34.12 -15.51
C ASP A 270 1.73 33.46 -16.53
N TYR A 271 0.57 33.01 -16.08
CA TYR A 271 -0.47 32.47 -16.95
C TYR A 271 -1.03 33.53 -17.94
N LEU A 272 -1.26 34.77 -17.47
CA LEU A 272 -1.70 35.85 -18.32
C LEU A 272 -0.63 36.24 -19.36
N ASN A 273 0.64 36.27 -19.00
CA ASN A 273 1.75 36.47 -19.89
C ASN A 273 1.80 35.38 -20.97
N TYR A 274 1.76 34.11 -20.55
CA TYR A 274 1.72 32.96 -21.45
C TYR A 274 0.52 33.02 -22.39
N LEU A 275 -0.67 33.37 -21.92
CA LEU A 275 -1.89 33.45 -22.71
C LEU A 275 -1.77 34.57 -23.78
N THR A 276 -1.15 35.67 -23.39
CA THR A 276 -0.90 36.79 -24.31
C THR A 276 0.09 36.40 -25.42
N ASP A 277 1.22 35.79 -25.05
CA ASP A 277 2.23 35.36 -26.04
C ASP A 277 1.71 34.25 -26.95
N ALA A 278 0.98 33.27 -26.40
CA ALA A 278 0.35 32.22 -27.18
C ALA A 278 -0.73 32.80 -28.13
N GLY A 279 -1.52 33.77 -27.64
CA GLY A 279 -2.52 34.45 -28.43
C GLY A 279 -1.91 35.23 -29.60
N MET A 280 -0.84 35.98 -29.34
CA MET A 280 -0.10 36.72 -30.38
C MET A 280 0.46 35.78 -31.47
N THR A 281 0.81 34.56 -31.09
CA THR A 281 1.32 33.56 -32.04
C THR A 281 0.20 32.90 -32.84
N TYR A 282 -0.95 32.65 -32.22
CA TYR A 282 -2.06 31.92 -32.81
C TYR A 282 -2.99 32.80 -33.67
N TYR A 283 -3.28 34.01 -33.18
CA TYR A 283 -4.18 34.93 -33.87
C TYR A 283 -3.39 35.86 -34.78
N SER A 284 -3.69 35.82 -36.07
CA SER A 284 -3.13 36.78 -37.05
C SER A 284 -3.70 38.20 -36.90
N ASP A 285 -4.84 38.31 -36.19
CA ASP A 285 -5.58 39.56 -35.97
C ASP A 285 -5.78 39.75 -34.46
N MET A 286 -5.19 40.80 -33.89
CA MET A 286 -5.26 41.12 -32.48
C MET A 286 -6.67 41.53 -32.05
N ASP A 287 -7.49 42.09 -32.94
CA ASP A 287 -8.87 42.44 -32.60
C ASP A 287 -9.71 41.14 -32.36
N LYS A 288 -9.43 40.08 -33.09
CA LYS A 288 -10.02 38.76 -32.85
C LYS A 288 -9.53 38.16 -31.53
N PHE A 289 -8.24 38.30 -31.21
CA PHE A 289 -7.69 37.87 -29.94
C PHE A 289 -8.39 38.58 -28.76
N TYR A 290 -8.42 39.92 -28.76
CA TYR A 290 -9.07 40.70 -27.73
C TYR A 290 -10.59 40.53 -27.67
N SER A 291 -11.25 40.15 -28.77
CA SER A 291 -12.67 39.84 -28.75
C SER A 291 -12.96 38.54 -27.93
N ASN A 292 -12.01 37.61 -27.94
CA ASN A 292 -12.09 36.38 -27.15
C ASN A 292 -11.61 36.58 -25.69
N PHE A 293 -10.61 37.46 -25.52
CA PHE A 293 -10.02 37.75 -24.22
C PHE A 293 -10.04 39.25 -23.88
N PRO A 294 -11.24 39.85 -23.73
CA PRO A 294 -11.39 41.30 -23.60
C PRO A 294 -10.72 41.89 -22.38
N PHE A 295 -10.55 41.11 -21.31
CA PHE A 295 -9.86 41.51 -20.09
C PHE A 295 -8.35 41.73 -20.29
N LEU A 296 -7.73 41.19 -21.34
CA LEU A 296 -6.34 41.47 -21.69
C LEU A 296 -6.16 42.80 -22.40
N LYS A 297 -7.21 43.33 -23.02
CA LYS A 297 -7.17 44.64 -23.67
C LYS A 297 -7.15 45.78 -22.67
N ASP A 298 -7.93 45.66 -21.62
CA ASP A 298 -8.01 46.65 -20.53
C ASP A 298 -8.04 45.92 -19.18
N PRO A 299 -6.87 45.55 -18.62
CA PRO A 299 -6.77 44.81 -17.38
C PRO A 299 -7.24 45.60 -16.15
N ASN A 300 -7.36 46.93 -16.26
CA ASN A 300 -7.84 47.81 -15.21
C ASN A 300 -9.36 48.04 -15.22
N ASN A 301 -10.06 47.48 -16.21
CA ASN A 301 -11.51 47.57 -16.26
C ASN A 301 -12.12 46.90 -15.00
N PRO A 302 -12.94 47.61 -14.22
CA PRO A 302 -13.48 47.07 -12.96
C PRO A 302 -14.27 45.77 -13.14
N LEU A 303 -14.92 45.55 -14.30
CA LEU A 303 -15.64 44.33 -14.61
C LEU A 303 -14.69 43.12 -14.73
N TYR A 304 -13.49 43.32 -15.24
CA TYR A 304 -12.52 42.27 -15.49
C TYR A 304 -11.53 42.10 -14.32
N LEU A 305 -11.21 43.21 -13.61
CA LEU A 305 -10.26 43.26 -12.53
C LEU A 305 -10.66 42.26 -11.42
N ASN A 306 -11.92 42.27 -11.00
CA ASN A 306 -12.40 41.38 -9.96
C ASN A 306 -12.54 39.92 -10.38
N THR A 307 -12.74 39.66 -11.66
CA THR A 307 -12.95 38.33 -12.21
C THR A 307 -11.64 37.62 -12.59
N TYR A 308 -10.70 38.33 -13.20
CA TYR A 308 -9.53 37.73 -13.84
C TYR A 308 -8.16 38.15 -13.25
N ASN A 309 -8.17 38.91 -12.18
CA ASN A 309 -6.94 39.32 -11.50
C ASN A 309 -6.76 38.57 -10.18
N ASN A 310 -6.88 37.25 -10.23
CA ASN A 310 -6.70 36.40 -9.05
C ASN A 310 -5.39 35.60 -9.20
N GLN A 311 -4.93 35.07 -8.05
CA GLN A 311 -3.76 34.20 -7.92
C GLN A 311 -4.20 32.90 -7.23
N THR A 312 -5.14 32.22 -7.84
CA THR A 312 -5.75 31.03 -7.23
C THR A 312 -4.87 29.81 -7.41
N ASP A 313 -4.40 29.24 -6.33
CA ASP A 313 -3.82 27.91 -6.32
C ASP A 313 -4.94 26.89 -6.10
N TRP A 314 -5.44 26.32 -7.20
CA TRP A 314 -6.53 25.34 -7.16
C TRP A 314 -6.12 24.04 -6.45
N GLN A 315 -4.83 23.66 -6.53
CA GLN A 315 -4.34 22.48 -5.82
C GLN A 315 -4.34 22.70 -4.31
N ASP A 316 -3.94 23.89 -3.86
CA ASP A 316 -3.96 24.26 -2.43
C ASP A 316 -5.37 24.23 -1.84
N LEU A 317 -6.34 24.69 -2.61
CA LEU A 317 -7.75 24.66 -2.20
C LEU A 317 -8.35 23.26 -2.14
N MET A 318 -7.79 22.30 -2.89
CA MET A 318 -8.31 20.95 -2.98
C MET A 318 -7.70 19.99 -1.96
N TYR A 319 -6.42 20.17 -1.61
CA TYR A 319 -5.69 19.21 -0.79
C TYR A 319 -5.69 19.61 0.69
N ASN A 320 -6.17 18.69 1.50
CA ASN A 320 -6.15 18.75 2.96
C ASN A 320 -5.22 17.66 3.54
N THR A 321 -5.09 17.64 4.84
CA THR A 321 -4.44 16.53 5.55
C THR A 321 -5.46 15.44 5.84
N GLY A 322 -5.20 14.24 5.34
CA GLY A 322 -5.98 13.05 5.63
C GLY A 322 -5.49 12.36 6.89
N TYR A 323 -6.36 11.58 7.50
CA TYR A 323 -6.01 10.72 8.64
C TYR A 323 -6.71 9.39 8.55
N ALA A 324 -6.07 8.37 9.11
CA ALA A 324 -6.59 7.02 9.17
C ALA A 324 -6.44 6.47 10.58
N THR A 325 -7.47 5.76 11.05
CA THR A 325 -7.43 4.99 12.30
C THR A 325 -7.90 3.58 12.01
N ASP A 326 -7.25 2.59 12.64
CA ASP A 326 -7.67 1.20 12.59
C ASP A 326 -7.55 0.60 14.00
N HIS A 327 -8.61 -0.02 14.47
CA HIS A 327 -8.69 -0.63 15.79
C HIS A 327 -9.27 -2.02 15.65
N LEU A 328 -8.59 -3.02 16.22
CA LEU A 328 -9.05 -4.39 16.29
C LEU A 328 -8.93 -4.90 17.73
N PHE A 329 -10.02 -5.36 18.26
CA PHE A 329 -10.10 -6.07 19.54
C PHE A 329 -10.40 -7.54 19.24
N ARG A 330 -9.61 -8.44 19.83
CA ARG A 330 -9.73 -9.88 19.61
C ARG A 330 -9.69 -10.64 20.90
N VAL A 331 -10.55 -11.63 21.02
CA VAL A 331 -10.61 -12.58 22.12
C VAL A 331 -10.56 -13.98 21.53
N GLU A 332 -9.54 -14.74 21.90
CA GLU A 332 -9.36 -16.11 21.43
C GLU A 332 -9.10 -17.04 22.63
N GLY A 333 -9.53 -18.27 22.53
CA GLY A 333 -9.30 -19.27 23.56
C GLY A 333 -9.95 -20.59 23.23
N GLY A 334 -9.78 -21.54 24.13
CA GLY A 334 -10.39 -22.83 24.00
C GLY A 334 -9.54 -23.93 24.59
N ASP A 335 -10.02 -25.14 24.46
CA ASP A 335 -9.33 -26.35 24.86
C ASP A 335 -9.26 -27.35 23.69
N GLU A 336 -8.97 -28.60 23.99
CA GLU A 336 -8.93 -29.68 22.99
C GLU A 336 -10.33 -30.00 22.39
N ILE A 337 -11.40 -29.58 23.06
CA ILE A 337 -12.78 -29.91 22.70
C ILE A 337 -13.46 -28.74 22.01
N ALA A 338 -13.34 -27.51 22.52
CA ALA A 338 -14.01 -26.34 21.99
C ALA A 338 -13.06 -25.16 21.92
N LYS A 339 -13.03 -24.52 20.75
CA LYS A 339 -12.21 -23.35 20.46
C LYS A 339 -13.08 -22.23 19.95
N TYR A 340 -12.73 -21.01 20.31
CA TYR A 340 -13.42 -19.81 19.84
C TYR A 340 -12.44 -18.70 19.54
N ASP A 341 -12.86 -17.83 18.62
CA ASP A 341 -12.17 -16.62 18.26
C ASP A 341 -13.20 -15.56 17.87
N LEU A 342 -13.16 -14.43 18.53
CA LEU A 342 -14.02 -13.28 18.27
C LEU A 342 -13.16 -12.07 17.98
N SER A 343 -13.34 -11.46 16.80
CA SER A 343 -12.74 -10.19 16.46
C SER A 343 -13.79 -9.11 16.27
N LEU A 344 -13.50 -7.91 16.76
CA LEU A 344 -14.31 -6.69 16.60
C LEU A 344 -13.38 -5.58 16.10
N GLY A 345 -13.70 -5.01 14.94
CA GLY A 345 -12.86 -4.01 14.33
C GLY A 345 -13.62 -2.76 13.91
N TYR A 346 -12.93 -1.64 14.02
CA TYR A 346 -13.36 -0.34 13.53
C TYR A 346 -12.21 0.33 12.78
N SER A 347 -12.48 0.82 11.59
CA SER A 347 -11.52 1.64 10.87
C SER A 347 -12.20 2.85 10.23
N LYS A 348 -11.47 3.97 10.20
CA LYS A 348 -11.88 5.19 9.52
C LYS A 348 -10.69 5.79 8.79
N GLU A 349 -10.89 6.15 7.54
CA GLU A 349 -9.90 6.81 6.70
C GLU A 349 -10.53 8.03 6.04
N ASN A 350 -9.94 9.21 6.23
CA ASN A 350 -10.30 10.43 5.53
C ASN A 350 -9.27 10.69 4.44
N GLY A 351 -9.75 11.08 3.26
CA GLY A 351 -8.89 11.36 2.12
C GLY A 351 -8.18 12.70 2.19
N LEU A 352 -7.36 12.96 1.17
CA LEU A 352 -6.60 14.20 1.02
C LEU A 352 -7.46 15.39 0.58
N TYR A 353 -8.71 15.20 0.19
CA TYR A 353 -9.63 16.28 -0.17
C TYR A 353 -11.01 16.01 0.42
N GLU A 354 -11.76 17.08 0.59
CA GLU A 354 -13.07 17.06 1.24
C GLU A 354 -14.02 16.05 0.60
N SER A 355 -15.00 15.60 1.37
CA SER A 355 -16.03 14.65 0.92
C SER A 355 -15.46 13.31 0.42
N THR A 356 -14.27 12.92 0.92
CA THR A 356 -13.71 11.59 0.67
C THR A 356 -13.38 10.91 1.98
N SER A 357 -14.06 9.82 2.27
CA SER A 357 -13.82 9.03 3.49
C SER A 357 -14.35 7.62 3.36
N THR A 358 -13.81 6.73 4.18
CA THR A 358 -14.40 5.40 4.41
C THR A 358 -14.43 5.10 5.89
N GLU A 359 -15.48 4.43 6.31
CA GLU A 359 -15.68 3.95 7.65
C GLU A 359 -16.12 2.49 7.60
N ARG A 360 -15.52 1.65 8.41
CA ARG A 360 -15.82 0.22 8.47
C ARG A 360 -15.98 -0.24 9.90
N PHE A 361 -17.05 -0.97 10.14
CA PHE A 361 -17.23 -1.81 11.32
C PHE A 361 -17.24 -3.26 10.85
N HIS A 362 -16.51 -4.13 11.52
CA HIS A 362 -16.57 -5.55 11.23
C HIS A 362 -16.50 -6.37 12.52
N THR A 363 -17.13 -7.53 12.47
CA THR A 363 -17.02 -8.55 13.50
C THR A 363 -16.93 -9.92 12.85
N GLN A 364 -16.10 -10.76 13.40
CA GLN A 364 -15.96 -12.14 12.99
C GLN A 364 -15.96 -13.05 14.23
N LEU A 365 -16.82 -14.03 14.22
CA LEU A 365 -16.89 -15.09 15.23
C LEU A 365 -16.56 -16.42 14.56
N ASN A 366 -15.54 -17.08 15.07
CA ASN A 366 -15.15 -18.43 14.68
C ASN A 366 -15.33 -19.36 15.86
N GLY A 367 -15.91 -20.50 15.62
CA GLY A 367 -16.05 -21.57 16.59
C GLY A 367 -15.69 -22.92 15.99
N ASN A 368 -15.06 -23.77 16.79
CA ASN A 368 -14.73 -25.14 16.42
C ASN A 368 -15.02 -26.05 17.63
N ILE A 369 -15.72 -27.14 17.43
CA ILE A 369 -16.10 -28.11 18.48
C ILE A 369 -15.81 -29.53 18.02
N LEU A 370 -14.93 -30.22 18.73
CA LEU A 370 -14.62 -31.61 18.54
C LEU A 370 -15.67 -32.46 19.26
N VAL A 371 -16.71 -32.88 18.57
CA VAL A 371 -17.82 -33.68 19.14
C VAL A 371 -17.37 -35.08 19.47
N SER A 372 -16.46 -35.64 18.69
CA SER A 372 -15.82 -36.93 18.94
C SER A 372 -14.43 -36.97 18.31
N LYS A 373 -13.62 -38.01 18.59
CA LYS A 373 -12.29 -38.15 17.98
C LYS A 373 -12.32 -38.18 16.42
N LYS A 374 -13.51 -38.36 15.82
CA LYS A 374 -13.70 -38.44 14.38
C LYS A 374 -14.57 -37.33 13.80
N VAL A 375 -15.21 -36.52 14.64
CA VAL A 375 -16.19 -35.51 14.20
C VAL A 375 -15.83 -34.17 14.79
N ASP A 376 -15.50 -33.24 13.90
CA ASP A 376 -15.18 -31.86 14.18
C ASP A 376 -16.19 -30.95 13.47
N ILE A 377 -16.82 -30.04 14.21
CA ILE A 377 -17.80 -29.08 13.69
C ILE A 377 -17.20 -27.68 13.80
N PHE A 378 -17.20 -26.96 12.69
CA PHE A 378 -16.78 -25.57 12.70
C PHE A 378 -17.88 -24.65 12.19
N ALA A 379 -17.88 -23.41 12.67
CA ALA A 379 -18.74 -22.34 12.20
C ALA A 379 -17.98 -21.00 12.19
N THR A 380 -18.24 -20.19 11.17
CA THR A 380 -17.75 -18.81 11.05
C THR A 380 -18.93 -17.91 10.72
N ILE A 381 -19.06 -16.81 11.46
CA ILE A 381 -20.03 -15.75 11.21
C ILE A 381 -19.24 -14.46 11.10
N GLY A 382 -19.31 -13.81 9.93
CA GLY A 382 -18.69 -12.51 9.69
C GLY A 382 -19.74 -11.48 9.29
N LEU A 383 -19.66 -10.30 9.89
CA LEU A 383 -20.50 -9.14 9.56
C LEU A 383 -19.57 -7.95 9.31
N ALA A 384 -19.76 -7.25 8.20
CA ALA A 384 -19.10 -5.99 7.94
C ALA A 384 -20.13 -4.94 7.48
N TYR A 385 -20.00 -3.73 8.03
CA TYR A 385 -20.70 -2.54 7.59
C TYR A 385 -19.68 -1.53 7.08
N LEU A 386 -19.88 -1.06 5.88
CA LEU A 386 -19.03 -0.10 5.21
C LEU A 386 -19.85 1.12 4.82
N ASN A 387 -19.31 2.28 5.10
CA ASN A 387 -19.86 3.56 4.70
C ASN A 387 -18.77 4.39 4.04
N GLY A 388 -18.98 4.79 2.79
CA GLY A 388 -18.00 5.52 1.99
C GLY A 388 -18.59 6.78 1.38
N HIS A 389 -17.80 7.85 1.39
CA HIS A 389 -18.02 9.06 0.62
C HIS A 389 -16.98 9.14 -0.47
N PHE A 390 -17.40 9.34 -1.69
CA PHE A 390 -16.53 9.27 -2.85
C PHE A 390 -16.64 10.48 -3.74
N GLN A 391 -15.57 10.76 -4.47
CA GLN A 391 -15.50 11.74 -5.54
C GLN A 391 -15.10 11.05 -6.83
N GLU A 392 -15.51 11.60 -7.97
CA GLU A 392 -15.17 11.02 -9.26
C GLU A 392 -13.65 10.99 -9.50
N GLN A 393 -13.16 9.85 -10.01
CA GLN A 393 -11.75 9.61 -10.36
C GLN A 393 -11.56 9.39 -11.87
N GLY A 394 -12.64 9.50 -12.67
CA GLY A 394 -12.61 9.34 -14.13
C GLY A 394 -11.86 10.47 -14.84
N MET A 395 -11.69 10.32 -16.14
CA MET A 395 -10.96 11.29 -16.99
C MET A 395 -11.79 12.52 -17.37
N ASN A 396 -12.96 12.72 -16.80
CA ASN A 396 -13.83 13.84 -17.12
C ASN A 396 -13.48 15.08 -16.28
N ILE A 397 -12.92 16.10 -16.93
CA ILE A 397 -12.55 17.38 -16.27
C ILE A 397 -13.75 18.20 -15.78
N LYS A 398 -14.99 17.81 -16.12
CA LYS A 398 -16.20 18.50 -15.64
C LYS A 398 -16.68 17.96 -14.30
N THR A 399 -16.30 16.74 -13.96
CA THR A 399 -16.81 16.02 -12.79
C THR A 399 -15.71 15.49 -11.86
N ASN A 400 -14.49 15.29 -12.39
CA ASN A 400 -13.34 14.93 -11.56
C ASN A 400 -12.73 16.21 -10.94
N PRO A 401 -12.78 16.40 -9.62
CA PRO A 401 -12.35 17.63 -8.96
C PRO A 401 -10.84 17.87 -9.08
N ILE A 402 -10.03 16.81 -9.07
CA ILE A 402 -8.57 16.93 -9.15
C ILE A 402 -8.13 17.28 -10.57
N LEU A 403 -8.69 16.63 -11.59
CA LEU A 403 -8.42 17.00 -12.98
C LEU A 403 -8.89 18.42 -13.29
N ALA A 404 -10.06 18.81 -12.75
CA ALA A 404 -10.55 20.17 -12.85
C ALA A 404 -9.58 21.17 -12.21
N ALA A 405 -9.02 20.85 -11.02
CA ALA A 405 -8.05 21.71 -10.35
C ALA A 405 -6.73 21.89 -11.13
N TYR A 406 -6.29 20.87 -11.84
CA TYR A 406 -5.09 20.96 -12.69
C TYR A 406 -5.33 21.78 -13.97
N ALA A 407 -6.53 21.73 -14.48
CA ALA A 407 -6.87 22.37 -15.76
C ALA A 407 -7.48 23.77 -15.59
N GLN A 408 -7.98 24.12 -14.39
CA GLN A 408 -8.64 25.39 -14.16
C GLN A 408 -7.65 26.57 -14.18
N SER A 409 -8.12 27.69 -14.75
CA SER A 409 -7.30 28.90 -14.87
C SER A 409 -7.01 29.54 -13.51
N PRO A 410 -5.73 29.85 -13.19
CA PRO A 410 -5.35 30.44 -11.91
C PRO A 410 -5.79 31.89 -11.74
N VAL A 411 -6.27 32.55 -12.81
CA VAL A 411 -6.78 33.93 -12.75
C VAL A 411 -8.21 34.03 -12.28
N LEU A 412 -8.93 32.89 -12.21
CA LEU A 412 -10.32 32.84 -11.75
C LEU A 412 -10.37 32.74 -10.22
N SER A 413 -11.36 33.40 -9.61
CA SER A 413 -11.69 33.24 -8.21
C SER A 413 -12.54 31.98 -8.00
N PRO A 414 -12.39 31.24 -6.90
CA PRO A 414 -13.27 30.13 -6.55
C PRO A 414 -14.73 30.56 -6.35
N TYR A 415 -14.94 31.78 -5.89
CA TYR A 415 -16.24 32.34 -5.60
C TYR A 415 -16.53 33.56 -6.46
N ASN A 416 -17.80 33.82 -6.74
CA ASN A 416 -18.22 35.06 -7.37
C ASN A 416 -17.85 36.26 -6.49
N LYS A 417 -17.62 37.39 -7.12
CA LYS A 417 -17.37 38.67 -6.46
C LYS A 417 -18.43 39.68 -6.87
N ASP A 418 -18.78 40.57 -5.96
CA ASP A 418 -19.62 41.73 -6.27
C ASP A 418 -18.86 42.82 -7.04
N LYS A 419 -19.53 43.92 -7.35
CA LYS A 419 -18.90 45.08 -8.05
C LYS A 419 -17.78 45.73 -7.27
N ASP A 420 -17.79 45.58 -5.95
CA ASP A 420 -16.82 46.17 -5.03
C ASP A 420 -15.67 45.18 -4.73
N GLY A 421 -15.71 43.97 -5.31
CA GLY A 421 -14.72 42.91 -5.16
C GLY A 421 -14.90 42.02 -3.93
N ASN A 422 -16.02 42.15 -3.19
CA ASN A 422 -16.28 41.29 -2.04
C ASN A 422 -16.70 39.88 -2.52
N ILE A 423 -16.24 38.86 -1.80
CA ILE A 423 -16.52 37.46 -2.11
C ILE A 423 -17.97 37.14 -1.72
N LEU A 424 -18.70 36.56 -2.65
CA LEU A 424 -20.06 36.05 -2.45
C LEU A 424 -20.04 34.57 -2.06
N SER A 425 -21.14 34.07 -1.53
CA SER A 425 -21.30 32.67 -1.15
C SER A 425 -21.53 31.70 -2.33
N THR A 426 -21.59 32.21 -3.54
CA THR A 426 -21.83 31.44 -4.75
C THR A 426 -20.52 31.15 -5.48
N TYR A 427 -20.39 29.96 -6.04
CA TYR A 427 -19.22 29.56 -6.81
C TYR A 427 -19.12 30.31 -8.15
N SER A 428 -17.90 30.62 -8.55
CA SER A 428 -17.65 31.20 -9.88
C SER A 428 -18.04 30.22 -10.98
N PRO A 429 -18.56 30.74 -12.12
CA PRO A 429 -18.82 29.91 -13.27
C PRO A 429 -17.54 29.29 -13.82
N TYR A 430 -17.71 28.20 -14.54
CA TYR A 430 -16.65 27.32 -15.03
C TYR A 430 -15.99 27.73 -16.35
N TYR A 431 -16.35 28.84 -16.97
CA TYR A 431 -15.79 29.20 -18.27
C TYR A 431 -14.85 30.40 -18.18
N PHE A 432 -13.86 30.38 -19.04
CA PHE A 432 -12.84 31.37 -19.18
C PHE A 432 -13.01 32.12 -20.52
N GLY A 433 -13.35 33.42 -20.44
CA GLY A 433 -13.58 34.27 -21.62
C GLY A 433 -14.84 33.90 -22.41
N LYS A 434 -14.92 34.39 -23.64
CA LYS A 434 -15.95 34.03 -24.63
C LYS A 434 -15.60 32.79 -25.46
N CYS A 435 -14.74 31.90 -24.92
CA CYS A 435 -14.40 30.69 -25.66
C CYS A 435 -15.67 29.83 -25.83
N THR A 436 -16.24 29.90 -27.01
CA THR A 436 -17.49 29.23 -27.36
C THR A 436 -17.30 27.78 -27.77
N THR A 437 -16.08 27.30 -27.86
CA THR A 437 -15.81 25.87 -28.04
C THR A 437 -15.98 25.14 -26.70
N MET A 438 -17.14 24.66 -26.53
CA MET A 438 -17.64 23.99 -25.30
C MET A 438 -16.88 22.73 -24.85
N ASP A 439 -15.94 22.25 -25.66
CA ASP A 439 -15.25 20.99 -25.43
C ASP A 439 -14.29 21.03 -24.23
N PHE A 440 -13.91 22.22 -23.79
CA PHE A 440 -13.00 22.44 -22.66
C PHE A 440 -13.63 23.22 -21.50
N ALA A 441 -14.94 23.16 -21.34
CA ALA A 441 -15.59 23.76 -20.18
C ALA A 441 -15.17 22.99 -18.91
N ILE A 442 -14.34 23.64 -18.08
CA ILE A 442 -13.82 23.08 -16.83
C ILE A 442 -14.71 23.56 -15.71
N SER A 443 -15.27 22.63 -14.95
CA SER A 443 -16.08 22.98 -13.78
C SER A 443 -15.21 23.54 -12.65
N ASN A 444 -15.80 24.36 -11.80
CA ASN A 444 -15.14 24.83 -10.60
C ASN A 444 -14.85 23.66 -9.65
N PRO A 445 -13.58 23.33 -9.36
CA PRO A 445 -13.22 22.16 -8.56
C PRO A 445 -13.84 22.17 -7.17
N LEU A 446 -13.89 23.33 -6.53
CA LEU A 446 -14.46 23.50 -5.20
C LEU A 446 -15.98 23.28 -5.21
N ALA A 447 -16.66 23.73 -6.28
CA ALA A 447 -18.09 23.46 -6.45
C ALA A 447 -18.35 21.96 -6.62
N ILE A 448 -17.52 21.24 -7.38
CA ILE A 448 -17.67 19.78 -7.53
C ILE A 448 -17.63 19.11 -6.18
N VAL A 449 -16.57 19.35 -5.40
CA VAL A 449 -16.36 18.70 -4.11
C VAL A 449 -17.48 18.99 -3.10
N ASN A 450 -17.99 20.23 -3.07
CA ASN A 450 -18.97 20.65 -2.09
C ASN A 450 -20.43 20.39 -2.51
N THR A 451 -20.68 20.04 -3.78
CA THR A 451 -22.05 19.77 -4.27
C THR A 451 -22.30 18.32 -4.62
N LEU A 452 -21.25 17.57 -4.96
CA LEU A 452 -21.36 16.14 -5.22
C LEU A 452 -21.42 15.37 -3.89
N ASP A 453 -22.53 14.70 -3.66
CA ASP A 453 -22.73 13.84 -2.49
C ASP A 453 -22.92 12.39 -2.96
N ALA A 454 -21.82 11.66 -3.00
CA ALA A 454 -21.82 10.26 -3.41
C ALA A 454 -21.52 9.34 -2.24
N HIS A 455 -22.57 8.74 -1.72
CA HIS A 455 -22.50 7.77 -0.64
C HIS A 455 -22.60 6.34 -1.14
N ASN A 456 -21.79 5.48 -0.56
CA ASN A 456 -21.92 4.03 -0.70
C ASN A 456 -22.02 3.39 0.68
N ARG A 457 -23.09 2.62 0.90
CA ARG A 457 -23.28 1.81 2.10
C ARG A 457 -23.36 0.35 1.70
N GLN A 458 -22.55 -0.46 2.35
CA GLN A 458 -22.46 -1.88 2.06
C GLN A 458 -22.57 -2.68 3.35
N TYR A 459 -23.27 -3.79 3.27
CA TYR A 459 -23.39 -4.77 4.34
C TYR A 459 -22.92 -6.11 3.78
N ASP A 460 -21.92 -6.69 4.40
CA ASP A 460 -21.42 -8.02 4.06
C ASP A 460 -21.74 -8.99 5.19
N LEU A 461 -22.40 -10.08 4.84
CA LEU A 461 -22.67 -11.19 5.74
C LEU A 461 -21.97 -12.44 5.21
N THR A 462 -21.06 -13.01 5.99
CA THR A 462 -20.40 -14.27 5.69
C THR A 462 -20.85 -15.32 6.70
N LEU A 463 -21.41 -16.41 6.20
CA LEU A 463 -21.78 -17.57 7.01
C LEU A 463 -21.07 -18.79 6.44
N ARG A 464 -20.36 -19.52 7.29
CA ARG A 464 -19.72 -20.77 6.95
C ARG A 464 -19.94 -21.75 8.09
N ALA A 465 -20.36 -22.96 7.78
CA ALA A 465 -20.42 -24.05 8.74
C ALA A 465 -20.04 -25.36 8.03
N GLY A 466 -19.44 -26.27 8.75
CA GLY A 466 -19.06 -27.55 8.20
C GLY A 466 -18.80 -28.59 9.26
N VAL A 467 -18.74 -29.82 8.82
CA VAL A 467 -18.45 -30.99 9.63
C VAL A 467 -17.30 -31.72 8.95
N ASN A 468 -16.22 -31.93 9.65
CA ASN A 468 -15.12 -32.77 9.23
C ASN A 468 -15.30 -34.15 9.88
N TYR A 469 -15.26 -35.23 9.09
CA TYR A 469 -15.26 -36.61 9.57
C TYR A 469 -13.96 -37.29 9.11
N THR A 470 -13.15 -37.73 10.07
CA THR A 470 -11.84 -38.36 9.82
C THR A 470 -11.84 -39.83 10.19
#